data_88ea36709717175184df5b7c724b38d4
#
_entry.id   88ea36709717175184df5b7c724b38d4
#
_cell.length_a   1.000
_cell.length_b   1.000
_cell.length_c   1.000
_cell.angle_alpha   90.00
_cell.angle_beta   90.00
_cell.angle_gamma   90.00
#
_symmetry.space_group_name_H-M   'P 1'
#
loop_
_entity.id
_entity.type
_entity.pdbx_description
1 polymer ?
#
loop_
_entity_poly.entity_id
_entity_poly.type
_entity_poly.pdbx_seq_one_letter_code
_entity_poly.pdbx_strand_id
1 'polypeptide(L)'
;MVSKNLLKKTVCIVGLGYVGTPLAEAFAEHIPTIGFDIDSRKVDHLVSSGSKVQATTNPTEIRNADYVMICVPTPVTKAKDPDLTPVRSATTTVGKNLKKDAVVILESTVYPGVTEEIMVPILERESGLTCGKDFFVGYSPERINPNDDAHTLDKITKIVSGMDEKTTDRLVELYGLVTTVYRAPDIRTAEAAKVIENIQRDLNIALMNELSLIFERMGLDTQEVLNAAGTKWNFHPYRPGLVGGHCIPVDPYYLVMKAEELGYHPLVILAGRAINDSMPKHVAELAIKGLNEVGKVIKGSKVLIMGLTYKEDVPDTRESPVEEIVRELKEFKVDVYGFDPLLPDDVIARFGANPIPRLDVKVDAVIIAVAHSQFRAMPVEKFRGLMKDHPVLIDVRGMVDGADAGKAGIYYRKL
;
A
#
# COMPACT_ATOMS: atom_id res chain seq x y z
N MET A 1 34.01 7.02 -3.22
CA MET A 1 34.53 5.87 -4.02
C MET A 1 34.16 4.61 -3.27
N VAL A 2 33.48 3.69 -3.96
CA VAL A 2 33.10 2.38 -3.40
C VAL A 2 34.38 1.59 -3.09
N SER A 3 34.46 0.96 -1.91
CA SER A 3 35.64 0.19 -1.56
C SER A 3 35.73 -1.10 -2.37
N LYS A 4 36.94 -1.47 -2.80
CA LYS A 4 37.16 -2.75 -3.50
C LYS A 4 36.75 -3.96 -2.65
N ASN A 5 36.65 -3.78 -1.33
CA ASN A 5 36.24 -4.83 -0.40
C ASN A 5 34.71 -5.07 -0.47
N LEU A 6 33.91 -4.01 -0.63
CA LEU A 6 32.46 -4.11 -0.76
C LEU A 6 32.05 -4.89 -2.00
N LEU A 7 32.74 -4.69 -3.14
CA LEU A 7 32.43 -5.39 -4.40
C LEU A 7 32.63 -6.92 -4.34
N LYS A 8 33.27 -7.43 -3.29
CA LYS A 8 33.44 -8.87 -3.03
C LYS A 8 32.42 -9.43 -2.03
N LYS A 9 31.56 -8.58 -1.50
CA LYS A 9 30.54 -8.97 -0.53
C LYS A 9 29.31 -9.50 -1.25
N THR A 10 28.59 -10.38 -0.55
CA THR A 10 27.34 -10.97 -1.04
C THR A 10 26.17 -10.43 -0.24
N VAL A 11 25.12 -10.01 -0.93
CA VAL A 11 23.81 -9.63 -0.35
C VAL A 11 22.85 -10.79 -0.49
N CYS A 12 22.01 -11.01 0.51
CA CYS A 12 20.86 -11.91 0.43
C CYS A 12 19.59 -11.13 0.76
N ILE A 13 18.62 -11.13 -0.15
CA ILE A 13 17.30 -10.58 0.04
C ILE A 13 16.35 -11.71 0.45
N VAL A 14 15.74 -11.60 1.62
CA VAL A 14 14.78 -12.56 2.18
C VAL A 14 13.36 -12.01 2.00
N GLY A 15 12.60 -12.60 1.10
CA GLY A 15 11.29 -12.14 0.64
C GLY A 15 11.36 -11.42 -0.70
N LEU A 16 10.96 -12.11 -1.78
CA LEU A 16 10.95 -11.63 -3.16
C LEU A 16 9.55 -11.10 -3.53
N GLY A 17 9.10 -10.07 -2.82
CA GLY A 17 7.87 -9.34 -3.07
C GLY A 17 8.12 -8.00 -3.78
N TYR A 18 7.14 -7.09 -3.64
CA TYR A 18 7.18 -5.75 -4.27
C TYR A 18 8.36 -4.87 -3.84
N VAL A 19 8.92 -5.12 -2.65
CA VAL A 19 10.11 -4.44 -2.14
C VAL A 19 11.37 -5.24 -2.45
N GLY A 20 11.36 -6.53 -2.11
CA GLY A 20 12.56 -7.34 -2.18
C GLY A 20 13.03 -7.62 -3.60
N THR A 21 12.14 -7.82 -4.57
CA THR A 21 12.55 -8.09 -5.96
C THR A 21 13.28 -6.91 -6.59
N PRO A 22 12.73 -5.68 -6.62
CA PRO A 22 13.45 -4.53 -7.17
C PRO A 22 14.77 -4.24 -6.45
N LEU A 23 14.79 -4.43 -5.12
CA LEU A 23 16.00 -4.24 -4.33
C LEU A 23 17.08 -5.27 -4.69
N ALA A 24 16.69 -6.56 -4.85
CA ALA A 24 17.60 -7.63 -5.25
C ALA A 24 18.19 -7.36 -6.65
N GLU A 25 17.36 -6.97 -7.60
CA GLU A 25 17.80 -6.64 -8.96
C GLU A 25 18.75 -5.45 -8.99
N ALA A 26 18.45 -4.38 -8.22
CA ALA A 26 19.32 -3.23 -8.12
C ALA A 26 20.71 -3.58 -7.56
N PHE A 27 20.78 -4.39 -6.49
CA PHE A 27 22.07 -4.85 -5.96
C PHE A 27 22.80 -5.80 -6.92
N ALA A 28 22.08 -6.66 -7.63
CA ALA A 28 22.67 -7.63 -8.57
C ALA A 28 23.40 -6.97 -9.75
N GLU A 29 23.11 -5.68 -10.05
CA GLU A 29 23.88 -4.90 -11.02
C GLU A 29 25.30 -4.55 -10.54
N HIS A 30 25.56 -4.62 -9.23
CA HIS A 30 26.79 -4.13 -8.61
C HIS A 30 27.59 -5.22 -7.89
N ILE A 31 26.90 -6.14 -7.19
CA ILE A 31 27.53 -7.16 -6.32
C ILE A 31 26.76 -8.49 -6.37
N PRO A 32 27.40 -9.62 -6.02
CA PRO A 32 26.72 -10.92 -5.92
C PRO A 32 25.48 -10.85 -5.03
N THR A 33 24.33 -11.22 -5.59
CA THR A 33 23.04 -11.10 -4.89
C THR A 33 22.25 -12.40 -4.95
N ILE A 34 21.86 -12.88 -3.76
CA ILE A 34 20.99 -14.04 -3.55
C ILE A 34 19.58 -13.52 -3.27
N GLY A 35 18.57 -14.12 -3.88
CA GLY A 35 17.16 -13.86 -3.58
C GLY A 35 16.52 -15.11 -2.99
N PHE A 36 16.11 -15.06 -1.73
CA PHE A 36 15.43 -16.16 -1.06
C PHE A 36 13.94 -15.86 -0.86
N ASP A 37 13.07 -16.76 -1.29
CA ASP A 37 11.63 -16.75 -0.95
C ASP A 37 11.13 -18.17 -0.70
N ILE A 38 10.15 -18.33 0.16
CA ILE A 38 9.48 -19.62 0.43
C ILE A 38 8.51 -20.00 -0.70
N ASP A 39 8.05 -19.04 -1.51
CA ASP A 39 7.16 -19.26 -2.65
C ASP A 39 7.99 -19.55 -3.92
N SER A 40 7.99 -20.82 -4.35
CA SER A 40 8.73 -21.25 -5.54
C SER A 40 8.30 -20.49 -6.80
N ARG A 41 7.04 -20.07 -6.92
CA ARG A 41 6.54 -19.35 -8.10
C ARG A 41 7.26 -18.01 -8.30
N LYS A 42 7.59 -17.30 -7.20
CA LYS A 42 8.36 -16.06 -7.27
C LYS A 42 9.80 -16.31 -7.66
N VAL A 43 10.40 -17.38 -7.13
CA VAL A 43 11.75 -17.81 -7.48
C VAL A 43 11.81 -18.19 -8.97
N ASP A 44 10.89 -19.03 -9.43
CA ASP A 44 10.81 -19.47 -10.83
C ASP A 44 10.58 -18.29 -11.79
N HIS A 45 9.74 -17.32 -11.39
CA HIS A 45 9.52 -16.11 -12.17
C HIS A 45 10.81 -15.29 -12.32
N LEU A 46 11.55 -15.08 -11.23
CA LEU A 46 12.79 -14.31 -11.25
C LEU A 46 13.90 -15.02 -12.04
N VAL A 47 13.98 -16.34 -11.95
CA VAL A 47 14.89 -17.15 -12.77
C VAL A 47 14.54 -17.06 -14.26
N SER A 48 13.24 -17.17 -14.59
CA SER A 48 12.77 -17.13 -15.98
C SER A 48 12.88 -15.75 -16.63
N SER A 49 12.89 -14.67 -15.85
CA SER A 49 13.06 -13.30 -16.36
C SER A 49 14.48 -13.00 -16.83
N GLY A 50 15.44 -13.89 -16.58
CA GLY A 50 16.85 -13.64 -16.90
C GLY A 50 17.55 -12.67 -15.94
N SER A 51 16.99 -12.46 -14.75
CA SER A 51 17.59 -11.62 -13.71
C SER A 51 18.97 -12.13 -13.29
N LYS A 52 19.88 -11.22 -12.93
CA LYS A 52 21.21 -11.54 -12.38
C LYS A 52 21.16 -12.07 -10.94
N VAL A 53 19.99 -12.01 -10.29
CA VAL A 53 19.78 -12.49 -8.94
C VAL A 53 19.84 -14.01 -8.90
N GLN A 54 20.64 -14.57 -8.01
CA GLN A 54 20.64 -16.01 -7.72
C GLN A 54 19.42 -16.34 -6.84
N ALA A 55 18.26 -16.57 -7.47
CA ALA A 55 17.03 -16.84 -6.76
C ALA A 55 16.95 -18.30 -6.29
N THR A 56 16.45 -18.52 -5.06
CA THR A 56 16.40 -19.85 -4.44
C THR A 56 15.31 -19.97 -3.40
N THR A 57 14.80 -21.20 -3.21
CA THR A 57 13.96 -21.58 -2.06
C THR A 57 14.76 -22.27 -0.93
N ASN A 58 16.07 -22.47 -1.15
CA ASN A 58 16.94 -23.14 -0.17
C ASN A 58 17.47 -22.12 0.86
N PRO A 59 17.05 -22.18 2.14
CA PRO A 59 17.47 -21.22 3.16
C PRO A 59 18.96 -21.34 3.52
N THR A 60 19.62 -22.45 3.21
CA THR A 60 21.05 -22.63 3.52
C THR A 60 21.95 -21.68 2.73
N GLU A 61 21.48 -21.16 1.59
CA GLU A 61 22.21 -20.17 0.78
C GLU A 61 22.41 -18.84 1.50
N ILE A 62 21.58 -18.53 2.50
CA ILE A 62 21.74 -17.34 3.37
C ILE A 62 23.12 -17.31 4.04
N ARG A 63 23.74 -18.48 4.31
CA ARG A 63 25.07 -18.58 4.92
C ARG A 63 26.18 -17.95 4.08
N ASN A 64 25.96 -17.75 2.81
CA ASN A 64 26.94 -17.16 1.90
C ASN A 64 26.91 -15.62 1.94
N ALA A 65 25.88 -15.01 2.57
CA ALA A 65 25.69 -13.56 2.55
C ALA A 65 26.45 -12.83 3.67
N ASP A 66 27.03 -11.69 3.33
CA ASP A 66 27.62 -10.73 4.27
C ASP A 66 26.58 -9.73 4.78
N TYR A 67 25.55 -9.48 3.98
CA TYR A 67 24.42 -8.63 4.29
C TYR A 67 23.12 -9.41 4.01
N VAL A 68 22.22 -9.47 4.97
CA VAL A 68 20.94 -10.15 4.83
C VAL A 68 19.82 -9.14 5.06
N MET A 69 18.99 -8.92 4.05
CA MET A 69 17.89 -7.96 4.09
C MET A 69 16.56 -8.69 4.19
N ILE A 70 15.78 -8.40 5.23
CA ILE A 70 14.45 -9.01 5.46
C ILE A 70 13.38 -8.08 4.88
N CYS A 71 12.76 -8.51 3.77
CA CYS A 71 11.78 -7.77 2.98
C CYS A 71 10.42 -8.49 2.95
N VAL A 72 9.93 -8.91 4.10
CA VAL A 72 8.67 -9.66 4.22
C VAL A 72 7.48 -8.73 4.54
N PRO A 73 6.23 -9.13 4.22
CA PRO A 73 5.06 -8.32 4.52
C PRO A 73 4.84 -8.16 6.03
N THR A 74 4.24 -7.03 6.40
CA THR A 74 3.85 -6.65 7.77
C THR A 74 2.38 -6.24 7.78
N PRO A 75 1.44 -7.21 7.68
CA PRO A 75 0.01 -6.94 7.65
C PRO A 75 -0.52 -6.61 9.05
N VAL A 76 -1.83 -6.30 9.11
CA VAL A 76 -2.60 -6.28 10.35
C VAL A 76 -3.58 -7.44 10.40
N THR A 77 -3.97 -7.85 11.60
CA THR A 77 -5.04 -8.80 11.84
C THR A 77 -6.41 -8.16 11.51
N LYS A 78 -7.47 -8.97 11.55
CA LYS A 78 -8.86 -8.44 11.42
C LYS A 78 -9.22 -7.44 12.53
N ALA A 79 -8.59 -7.56 13.71
CA ALA A 79 -8.74 -6.62 14.82
C ALA A 79 -7.90 -5.36 14.66
N LYS A 80 -7.17 -5.22 13.53
CA LYS A 80 -6.23 -4.12 13.23
C LYS A 80 -4.96 -4.12 14.10
N ASP A 81 -4.64 -5.24 14.75
CA ASP A 81 -3.36 -5.40 15.46
C ASP A 81 -2.24 -5.73 14.46
N PRO A 82 -1.03 -5.18 14.62
CA PRO A 82 0.14 -5.54 13.84
C PRO A 82 0.45 -7.04 13.86
N ASP A 83 0.59 -7.65 12.70
CA ASP A 83 1.01 -9.06 12.59
C ASP A 83 2.48 -9.16 12.18
N LEU A 84 3.33 -9.40 13.17
CA LEU A 84 4.77 -9.63 13.00
C LEU A 84 5.15 -11.08 12.70
N THR A 85 4.17 -11.98 12.49
CA THR A 85 4.44 -13.40 12.20
C THR A 85 5.40 -13.60 11.03
N PRO A 86 5.24 -12.90 9.87
CA PRO A 86 6.19 -13.05 8.77
C PRO A 86 7.60 -12.57 9.14
N VAL A 87 7.74 -11.45 9.87
CA VAL A 87 9.03 -10.94 10.34
C VAL A 87 9.70 -11.94 11.27
N ARG A 88 8.98 -12.46 12.26
CA ARG A 88 9.50 -13.47 13.21
C ARG A 88 9.93 -14.75 12.48
N SER A 89 9.14 -15.23 11.52
CA SER A 89 9.46 -16.43 10.74
C SER A 89 10.70 -16.24 9.86
N ALA A 90 10.78 -15.12 9.13
CA ALA A 90 11.94 -14.80 8.32
C ALA A 90 13.20 -14.64 9.17
N THR A 91 13.10 -13.93 10.31
CA THR A 91 14.20 -13.77 11.27
C THR A 91 14.69 -15.11 11.82
N THR A 92 13.76 -16.04 12.14
CA THR A 92 14.10 -17.40 12.56
C THR A 92 14.89 -18.15 11.48
N THR A 93 14.44 -18.05 10.24
CA THR A 93 15.12 -18.67 9.08
C THR A 93 16.52 -18.09 8.87
N VAL A 94 16.64 -16.77 8.97
CA VAL A 94 17.94 -16.08 8.89
C VAL A 94 18.85 -16.50 10.04
N GLY A 95 18.37 -16.50 11.29
CA GLY A 95 19.15 -16.87 12.47
C GLY A 95 19.76 -18.26 12.35
N LYS A 96 18.99 -19.27 11.90
CA LYS A 96 19.49 -20.65 11.67
C LYS A 96 20.59 -20.75 10.61
N ASN A 97 20.71 -19.77 9.75
CA ASN A 97 21.64 -19.73 8.63
C ASN A 97 22.59 -18.52 8.67
N LEU A 98 22.68 -17.83 9.80
CA LEU A 98 23.48 -16.63 9.95
C LEU A 98 24.98 -16.98 10.04
N LYS A 99 25.81 -16.27 9.26
CA LYS A 99 27.27 -16.37 9.38
C LYS A 99 27.81 -15.27 10.30
N LYS A 100 28.98 -15.51 10.90
CA LYS A 100 29.70 -14.47 11.66
C LYS A 100 30.05 -13.27 10.80
N ASP A 101 30.09 -12.09 11.41
CA ASP A 101 30.37 -10.78 10.84
C ASP A 101 29.31 -10.29 9.82
N ALA A 102 28.21 -11.03 9.63
CA ALA A 102 27.11 -10.57 8.80
C ALA A 102 26.36 -9.39 9.41
N VAL A 103 25.76 -8.57 8.56
CA VAL A 103 24.80 -7.52 8.97
C VAL A 103 23.41 -7.95 8.54
N VAL A 104 22.47 -8.02 9.48
CA VAL A 104 21.06 -8.29 9.20
C VAL A 104 20.28 -6.97 9.20
N ILE A 105 19.63 -6.67 8.11
CA ILE A 105 18.90 -5.41 7.90
C ILE A 105 17.41 -5.71 7.79
N LEU A 106 16.58 -5.04 8.57
CA LEU A 106 15.14 -5.09 8.41
C LEU A 106 14.71 -3.98 7.44
N GLU A 107 14.05 -4.37 6.35
CA GLU A 107 13.46 -3.48 5.33
C GLU A 107 11.94 -3.31 5.52
N SER A 108 11.31 -4.29 6.15
CA SER A 108 9.87 -4.29 6.39
C SER A 108 9.45 -3.12 7.28
N THR A 109 8.29 -2.55 7.00
CA THR A 109 7.72 -1.48 7.85
C THR A 109 7.29 -2.03 9.20
N VAL A 110 7.79 -1.42 10.26
CA VAL A 110 7.52 -1.83 11.64
C VAL A 110 7.41 -0.60 12.56
N TYR A 111 6.87 -0.79 13.77
CA TYR A 111 6.93 0.25 14.80
C TYR A 111 8.34 0.36 15.41
N PRO A 112 8.70 1.53 16.00
CA PRO A 112 10.00 1.73 16.62
C PRO A 112 10.31 0.71 17.72
N GLY A 113 11.46 0.05 17.58
CA GLY A 113 11.97 -0.95 18.51
C GLY A 113 11.90 -2.41 18.01
N VAL A 114 11.19 -2.70 16.91
CA VAL A 114 11.05 -4.09 16.43
C VAL A 114 12.39 -4.71 16.05
N THR A 115 13.28 -3.97 15.41
CA THR A 115 14.61 -4.48 15.06
C THR A 115 15.39 -4.93 16.31
N GLU A 116 15.39 -4.11 17.34
CA GLU A 116 16.17 -4.36 18.56
C GLU A 116 15.45 -5.32 19.53
N GLU A 117 14.14 -5.12 19.76
CA GLU A 117 13.36 -5.82 20.78
C GLU A 117 12.82 -7.19 20.32
N ILE A 118 12.63 -7.36 18.99
CA ILE A 118 12.03 -8.57 18.41
C ILE A 118 13.04 -9.34 17.56
N MET A 119 13.68 -8.68 16.58
CA MET A 119 14.55 -9.37 15.62
C MET A 119 15.84 -9.85 16.29
N VAL A 120 16.54 -9.01 17.06
CA VAL A 120 17.82 -9.35 17.71
C VAL A 120 17.69 -10.59 18.61
N PRO A 121 16.74 -10.67 19.59
CA PRO A 121 16.62 -11.86 20.44
C PRO A 121 16.35 -13.15 19.66
N ILE A 122 15.63 -13.09 18.54
CA ILE A 122 15.40 -14.25 17.68
C ILE A 122 16.69 -14.66 16.97
N LEU A 123 17.43 -13.71 16.41
CA LEU A 123 18.70 -14.00 15.75
C LEU A 123 19.71 -14.64 16.70
N GLU A 124 19.86 -14.10 17.92
CA GLU A 124 20.76 -14.65 18.94
C GLU A 124 20.38 -16.07 19.34
N ARG A 125 19.09 -16.32 19.63
CA ARG A 125 18.58 -17.62 20.01
C ARG A 125 18.80 -18.69 18.94
N GLU A 126 18.51 -18.35 17.67
CA GLU A 126 18.54 -19.32 16.57
C GLU A 126 19.96 -19.57 16.04
N SER A 127 20.85 -18.58 16.11
CA SER A 127 22.22 -18.70 15.62
C SER A 127 23.22 -19.12 16.67
N GLY A 128 22.93 -18.87 17.97
CA GLY A 128 23.91 -19.00 19.06
C GLY A 128 25.01 -17.92 19.03
N LEU A 129 24.85 -16.89 18.17
CA LEU A 129 25.79 -15.78 18.05
C LEU A 129 25.31 -14.59 18.89
N THR A 130 26.22 -13.65 19.21
CA THR A 130 25.93 -12.47 20.02
C THR A 130 25.90 -11.21 19.10
N CYS A 131 24.82 -10.44 19.17
CA CYS A 131 24.68 -9.17 18.48
C CYS A 131 25.73 -8.15 18.98
N GLY A 132 26.29 -7.37 18.07
CA GLY A 132 27.35 -6.39 18.36
C GLY A 132 28.74 -6.99 18.51
N LYS A 133 28.85 -8.33 18.53
CA LYS A 133 30.13 -9.07 18.61
C LYS A 133 30.33 -9.98 17.42
N ASP A 134 29.38 -10.88 17.18
CA ASP A 134 29.48 -11.92 16.15
C ASP A 134 28.65 -11.60 14.91
N PHE A 135 27.63 -10.74 15.02
CA PHE A 135 26.82 -10.19 13.93
C PHE A 135 26.31 -8.80 14.31
N PHE A 136 25.81 -8.07 13.31
CA PHE A 136 25.33 -6.70 13.49
C PHE A 136 23.94 -6.53 12.89
N VAL A 137 23.21 -5.50 13.31
CA VAL A 137 21.87 -5.23 12.80
C VAL A 137 21.71 -3.79 12.33
N GLY A 138 20.79 -3.59 11.41
CA GLY A 138 20.39 -2.27 10.93
C GLY A 138 18.97 -2.25 10.42
N TYR A 139 18.51 -1.06 10.06
CA TYR A 139 17.20 -0.81 9.50
C TYR A 139 17.29 0.10 8.29
N SER A 140 16.54 -0.21 7.25
CA SER A 140 16.45 0.63 6.05
C SER A 140 15.09 0.46 5.39
N PRO A 141 14.15 1.39 5.60
CA PRO A 141 12.80 1.28 5.06
C PRO A 141 12.75 1.55 3.57
N GLU A 142 11.74 0.98 2.91
CA GLU A 142 11.50 1.19 1.49
C GLU A 142 10.38 2.20 1.22
N ARG A 143 10.52 2.93 0.09
CA ARG A 143 9.57 3.93 -0.40
C ARG A 143 9.21 3.75 -1.89
N ILE A 144 9.50 2.59 -2.49
CA ILE A 144 9.12 2.29 -3.87
C ILE A 144 7.60 2.33 -3.99
N ASN A 145 7.13 3.01 -5.03
CA ASN A 145 5.72 3.05 -5.40
C ASN A 145 5.56 2.25 -6.71
N PRO A 146 4.86 1.12 -6.69
CA PRO A 146 4.68 0.32 -7.91
C PRO A 146 4.08 1.14 -9.06
N ASN A 147 4.63 0.98 -10.26
CA ASN A 147 4.26 1.71 -11.48
C ASN A 147 4.49 3.23 -11.42
N ASP A 148 5.49 3.68 -10.67
CA ASP A 148 5.88 5.08 -10.57
C ASP A 148 7.30 5.27 -11.12
N ASP A 149 7.42 5.60 -12.40
CA ASP A 149 8.71 5.81 -13.08
C ASP A 149 9.45 7.07 -12.61
N ALA A 150 8.74 7.97 -11.91
CA ALA A 150 9.35 9.18 -11.37
C ALA A 150 10.08 8.93 -10.04
N HIS A 151 9.65 7.91 -9.27
CA HIS A 151 10.17 7.59 -7.94
C HIS A 151 10.70 6.15 -7.88
N THR A 152 11.57 5.81 -8.81
CA THR A 152 12.31 4.54 -8.85
C THR A 152 13.36 4.49 -7.74
N LEU A 153 13.85 3.30 -7.38
CA LEU A 153 14.80 3.09 -6.29
C LEU A 153 16.04 4.01 -6.38
N ASP A 154 16.57 4.19 -7.57
CA ASP A 154 17.75 5.02 -7.85
C ASP A 154 17.50 6.53 -7.70
N LYS A 155 16.25 6.96 -7.71
CA LYS A 155 15.86 8.39 -7.62
C LYS A 155 15.38 8.81 -6.22
N ILE A 156 15.06 7.88 -5.35
CA ILE A 156 14.59 8.17 -3.98
C ILE A 156 15.75 8.14 -3.00
N THR A 157 15.68 8.98 -1.97
CA THR A 157 16.65 8.91 -0.86
C THR A 157 16.24 7.82 0.10
N LYS A 158 17.13 6.86 0.34
CA LYS A 158 16.90 5.75 1.26
C LYS A 158 17.44 6.06 2.65
N ILE A 159 16.61 5.88 3.67
CA ILE A 159 17.03 6.06 5.08
C ILE A 159 17.78 4.79 5.51
N VAL A 160 18.90 4.95 6.18
CA VAL A 160 19.64 3.84 6.78
C VAL A 160 20.08 4.15 8.20
N SER A 161 20.08 3.15 9.07
CA SER A 161 20.72 3.20 10.38
C SER A 161 21.20 1.81 10.81
N GLY A 162 22.37 1.74 11.40
CA GLY A 162 22.90 0.56 12.07
C GLY A 162 22.82 0.70 13.58
N MET A 163 23.05 -0.40 14.28
CA MET A 163 23.08 -0.44 15.74
C MET A 163 24.20 0.42 16.36
N ASP A 164 25.21 0.76 15.59
CA ASP A 164 26.32 1.64 15.93
C ASP A 164 26.82 2.42 14.70
N GLU A 165 27.71 3.40 14.90
CA GLU A 165 28.25 4.21 13.82
C GLU A 165 28.95 3.40 12.73
N LYS A 166 29.75 2.39 13.15
CA LYS A 166 30.50 1.55 12.22
C LYS A 166 29.56 0.70 11.35
N THR A 167 28.49 0.19 11.92
CA THR A 167 27.47 -0.54 11.18
C THR A 167 26.72 0.40 10.25
N THR A 168 26.37 1.62 10.70
CA THR A 168 25.74 2.63 9.87
C THR A 168 26.63 3.00 8.68
N ASP A 169 27.95 3.18 8.87
CA ASP A 169 28.90 3.45 7.79
C ASP A 169 28.90 2.33 6.74
N ARG A 170 28.88 1.07 7.18
CA ARG A 170 28.78 -0.10 6.30
C ARG A 170 27.48 -0.07 5.47
N LEU A 171 26.37 0.31 6.08
CA LEU A 171 25.08 0.41 5.39
C LEU A 171 25.05 1.61 4.41
N VAL A 172 25.59 2.75 4.78
CA VAL A 172 25.70 3.91 3.89
C VAL A 172 26.52 3.56 2.65
N GLU A 173 27.64 2.85 2.80
CA GLU A 173 28.46 2.38 1.69
C GLU A 173 27.69 1.37 0.82
N LEU A 174 26.99 0.41 1.43
CA LEU A 174 26.24 -0.62 0.73
C LEU A 174 25.09 -0.03 -0.10
N TYR A 175 24.19 0.73 0.53
CA TYR A 175 23.04 1.33 -0.15
C TYR A 175 23.43 2.44 -1.12
N GLY A 176 24.59 3.07 -0.90
CA GLY A 176 25.20 4.03 -1.82
C GLY A 176 25.57 3.44 -3.19
N LEU A 177 25.55 2.11 -3.36
CA LEU A 177 25.66 1.44 -4.67
C LEU A 177 24.42 1.67 -5.53
N VAL A 178 23.26 1.76 -4.91
CA VAL A 178 21.97 1.71 -5.62
C VAL A 178 21.19 3.03 -5.55
N THR A 179 21.45 3.90 -4.54
CA THR A 179 20.73 5.15 -4.40
C THR A 179 21.43 6.16 -3.49
N THR A 180 20.86 7.37 -3.38
CA THR A 180 21.25 8.36 -2.36
C THR A 180 20.79 7.92 -0.98
N VAL A 181 21.62 8.14 0.04
CA VAL A 181 21.38 7.67 1.40
C VAL A 181 21.27 8.83 2.39
N TYR A 182 20.24 8.76 3.24
CA TYR A 182 20.13 9.59 4.45
C TYR A 182 20.52 8.74 5.68
N ARG A 183 21.52 9.19 6.42
CA ARG A 183 21.98 8.56 7.64
C ARG A 183 21.11 9.00 8.81
N ALA A 184 20.28 8.08 9.34
CA ALA A 184 19.53 8.35 10.57
C ALA A 184 20.43 8.15 11.81
N PRO A 185 20.14 8.85 12.92
CA PRO A 185 20.98 8.80 14.13
C PRO A 185 20.93 7.43 14.81
N ASP A 186 19.81 6.74 14.76
CA ASP A 186 19.58 5.42 15.35
C ASP A 186 18.48 4.65 14.63
N ILE A 187 18.36 3.35 14.91
CA ILE A 187 17.41 2.45 14.29
C ILE A 187 15.97 2.87 14.58
N ARG A 188 15.63 3.23 15.80
CA ARG A 188 14.27 3.62 16.19
C ARG A 188 13.81 4.88 15.48
N THR A 189 14.71 5.83 15.28
CA THR A 189 14.43 7.03 14.48
C THR A 189 14.14 6.68 13.02
N ALA A 190 14.89 5.74 12.43
CA ALA A 190 14.64 5.29 11.06
C ALA A 190 13.32 4.52 10.92
N GLU A 191 12.98 3.66 11.89
CA GLU A 191 11.68 2.97 11.97
C GLU A 191 10.52 3.96 12.10
N ALA A 192 10.64 4.96 13.01
CA ALA A 192 9.66 6.02 13.20
C ALA A 192 9.44 6.84 11.92
N ALA A 193 10.51 7.25 11.25
CA ALA A 193 10.46 8.03 10.03
C ALA A 193 9.61 7.35 8.95
N LYS A 194 9.73 6.03 8.81
CA LYS A 194 8.93 5.25 7.84
C LYS A 194 7.45 5.29 8.16
N VAL A 195 7.09 5.05 9.40
CA VAL A 195 5.69 4.97 9.83
C VAL A 195 4.98 6.31 9.68
N ILE A 196 5.63 7.42 10.09
CA ILE A 196 5.00 8.76 10.03
C ILE A 196 4.76 9.25 8.61
N GLU A 197 5.51 8.81 7.60
CA GLU A 197 5.25 9.17 6.20
C GLU A 197 3.86 8.70 5.74
N ASN A 198 3.46 7.48 6.10
CA ASN A 198 2.16 6.93 5.75
C ASN A 198 1.05 7.48 6.65
N ILE A 199 1.33 7.69 7.95
CA ILE A 199 0.38 8.34 8.87
C ILE A 199 0.05 9.76 8.38
N GLN A 200 1.06 10.55 8.01
CA GLN A 200 0.86 11.91 7.51
C GLN A 200 -0.03 11.91 6.25
N ARG A 201 0.19 10.98 5.33
CA ARG A 201 -0.62 10.83 4.12
C ARG A 201 -2.05 10.43 4.46
N ASP A 202 -2.24 9.44 5.33
CA ASP A 202 -3.53 8.95 5.78
C ASP A 202 -4.36 10.07 6.43
N LEU A 203 -3.76 10.83 7.34
CA LEU A 203 -4.42 11.95 8.01
C LEU A 203 -4.80 13.10 7.08
N ASN A 204 -3.95 13.42 6.10
CA ASN A 204 -4.29 14.44 5.11
C ASN A 204 -5.47 14.01 4.21
N ILE A 205 -5.55 12.73 3.85
CA ILE A 205 -6.72 12.20 3.12
C ILE A 205 -7.95 12.22 4.02
N ALA A 206 -7.82 11.83 5.30
CA ALA A 206 -8.92 11.86 6.26
C ALA A 206 -9.50 13.28 6.43
N LEU A 207 -8.64 14.29 6.51
CA LEU A 207 -9.07 15.68 6.55
C LEU A 207 -9.87 16.07 5.30
N MET A 208 -9.39 15.69 4.10
CA MET A 208 -10.13 15.98 2.87
C MET A 208 -11.46 15.23 2.82
N ASN A 209 -11.50 13.99 3.29
CA ASN A 209 -12.73 13.20 3.40
C ASN A 209 -13.73 13.86 4.36
N GLU A 210 -13.30 14.26 5.55
CA GLU A 210 -14.18 14.97 6.50
C GLU A 210 -14.71 16.29 5.93
N LEU A 211 -13.85 17.07 5.26
CA LEU A 211 -14.26 18.30 4.57
C LEU A 211 -15.30 18.00 3.49
N SER A 212 -15.17 16.92 2.73
CA SER A 212 -16.17 16.55 1.72
C SER A 212 -17.53 16.25 2.35
N LEU A 213 -17.56 15.57 3.49
CA LEU A 213 -18.80 15.30 4.24
C LEU A 213 -19.44 16.57 4.81
N ILE A 214 -18.65 17.56 5.21
CA ILE A 214 -19.13 18.87 5.68
C ILE A 214 -19.68 19.68 4.51
N PHE A 215 -18.94 19.76 3.40
CA PHE A 215 -19.32 20.55 2.23
C PHE A 215 -20.56 19.98 1.52
N GLU A 216 -20.73 18.66 1.48
CA GLU A 216 -21.97 18.03 1.02
C GLU A 216 -23.19 18.56 1.78
N ARG A 217 -23.11 18.64 3.14
CA ARG A 217 -24.19 19.17 3.97
C ARG A 217 -24.44 20.67 3.80
N MET A 218 -23.40 21.40 3.38
CA MET A 218 -23.48 22.83 3.08
C MET A 218 -23.95 23.12 1.65
N GLY A 219 -24.05 22.10 0.79
CA GLY A 219 -24.37 22.26 -0.63
C GLY A 219 -23.23 22.89 -1.43
N LEU A 220 -21.97 22.75 -0.96
CA LEU A 220 -20.78 23.25 -1.63
C LEU A 220 -20.12 22.13 -2.44
N ASP A 221 -19.54 22.48 -3.59
CA ASP A 221 -18.68 21.56 -4.34
C ASP A 221 -17.30 21.49 -3.71
N THR A 222 -16.96 20.33 -3.17
CA THR A 222 -15.66 20.08 -2.50
C THR A 222 -14.48 20.40 -3.41
N GLN A 223 -14.56 20.00 -4.69
CA GLN A 223 -13.45 20.18 -5.63
C GLN A 223 -13.19 21.68 -5.88
N GLU A 224 -14.26 22.49 -6.03
CA GLU A 224 -14.14 23.94 -6.22
C GLU A 224 -13.54 24.62 -4.98
N VAL A 225 -13.95 24.22 -3.78
CA VAL A 225 -13.35 24.74 -2.53
C VAL A 225 -11.87 24.40 -2.46
N LEU A 226 -11.50 23.14 -2.77
CA LEU A 226 -10.11 22.69 -2.74
C LEU A 226 -9.26 23.32 -3.86
N ASN A 227 -9.84 23.60 -5.04
CA ASN A 227 -9.17 24.34 -6.10
C ASN A 227 -8.88 25.78 -5.66
N ALA A 228 -9.85 26.46 -5.05
CA ALA A 228 -9.67 27.81 -4.53
C ALA A 228 -8.61 27.87 -3.41
N ALA A 229 -8.65 26.94 -2.44
CA ALA A 229 -7.64 26.83 -1.38
C ALA A 229 -6.26 26.52 -1.94
N GLY A 230 -6.17 25.66 -2.97
CA GLY A 230 -4.94 25.24 -3.65
C GLY A 230 -4.21 26.36 -4.41
N THR A 231 -4.81 27.55 -4.56
CA THR A 231 -4.11 28.73 -5.07
C THR A 231 -3.05 29.27 -4.11
N LYS A 232 -3.06 28.81 -2.85
CA LYS A 232 -2.11 29.25 -1.82
C LYS A 232 -0.92 28.29 -1.76
N TRP A 233 0.30 28.85 -1.71
CA TRP A 233 1.56 28.10 -1.73
C TRP A 233 1.72 27.08 -0.58
N ASN A 234 1.03 27.28 0.53
CA ASN A 234 1.11 26.44 1.72
C ASN A 234 -0.04 25.41 1.82
N PHE A 235 -0.89 25.32 0.80
CA PHE A 235 -1.95 24.32 0.76
C PHE A 235 -1.50 23.09 -0.02
N HIS A 236 -1.45 21.93 0.64
CA HIS A 236 -1.06 20.68 0.00
C HIS A 236 -2.22 20.06 -0.79
N PRO A 237 -2.01 19.60 -2.04
CA PRO A 237 -3.07 19.20 -2.96
C PRO A 237 -3.63 17.79 -2.72
N TYR A 238 -3.98 17.47 -1.47
CA TYR A 238 -4.72 16.25 -1.16
C TYR A 238 -6.17 16.37 -1.63
N ARG A 239 -6.80 15.24 -1.89
CA ARG A 239 -8.19 15.15 -2.37
C ARG A 239 -8.92 14.06 -1.59
N PRO A 240 -10.27 14.14 -1.46
CA PRO A 240 -11.08 13.07 -0.92
C PRO A 240 -10.94 11.80 -1.75
N GLY A 241 -11.16 10.66 -1.10
CA GLY A 241 -11.14 9.38 -1.78
C GLY A 241 -11.07 8.19 -0.82
N LEU A 242 -11.15 7.02 -1.40
CA LEU A 242 -11.03 5.77 -0.67
C LEU A 242 -9.55 5.49 -0.37
N VAL A 243 -9.27 4.96 0.81
CA VAL A 243 -7.93 4.59 1.26
C VAL A 243 -7.83 3.08 1.34
N GLY A 244 -6.99 2.50 0.51
CA GLY A 244 -6.73 1.07 0.46
C GLY A 244 -5.24 0.75 0.30
N GLY A 245 -4.92 -0.52 0.05
CA GLY A 245 -3.57 -1.02 -0.08
C GLY A 245 -2.94 -1.42 1.26
N HIS A 246 -1.74 -1.98 1.17
CA HIS A 246 -1.06 -2.61 2.31
C HIS A 246 -0.15 -1.68 3.12
N CYS A 247 -0.19 -0.36 2.87
CA CYS A 247 0.65 0.62 3.57
C CYS A 247 -0.20 1.67 4.31
N ILE A 248 -0.95 2.52 3.57
CA ILE A 248 -1.63 3.67 4.17
C ILE A 248 -2.66 3.26 5.24
N PRO A 249 -3.55 2.26 5.02
CA PRO A 249 -4.51 1.84 6.03
C PRO A 249 -3.93 0.91 7.10
N VAL A 250 -2.66 0.50 6.98
CA VAL A 250 -2.01 -0.51 7.83
C VAL A 250 -0.98 0.11 8.77
N ASP A 251 -0.03 0.88 8.25
CA ASP A 251 1.10 1.42 9.03
C ASP A 251 0.67 2.28 10.25
N PRO A 252 -0.45 3.05 10.21
CA PRO A 252 -0.89 3.79 11.38
C PRO A 252 -1.13 2.91 12.62
N TYR A 253 -1.66 1.70 12.43
CA TYR A 253 -1.93 0.77 13.52
C TYR A 253 -0.66 0.25 14.20
N TYR A 254 0.46 0.20 13.49
CA TYR A 254 1.75 -0.12 14.07
C TYR A 254 2.17 0.90 15.13
N LEU A 255 2.03 2.19 14.85
CA LEU A 255 2.35 3.23 15.84
C LEU A 255 1.28 3.34 16.91
N VAL A 256 0.00 3.12 16.58
CA VAL A 256 -1.12 3.10 17.55
C VAL A 256 -0.85 2.06 18.62
N MET A 257 -0.58 0.81 18.24
CA MET A 257 -0.29 -0.27 19.19
C MET A 257 0.88 0.10 20.11
N LYS A 258 2.00 0.59 19.54
CA LYS A 258 3.16 0.98 20.36
C LYS A 258 2.87 2.13 21.30
N ALA A 259 2.07 3.11 20.88
CA ALA A 259 1.66 4.21 21.72
C ALA A 259 0.80 3.72 22.91
N GLU A 260 -0.16 2.82 22.66
CA GLU A 260 -1.04 2.24 23.67
C GLU A 260 -0.26 1.36 24.68
N GLU A 261 0.72 0.58 24.21
CA GLU A 261 1.66 -0.14 25.09
C GLU A 261 2.40 0.81 26.05
N LEU A 262 2.70 2.03 25.60
CA LEU A 262 3.34 3.09 26.41
C LEU A 262 2.34 3.90 27.24
N GLY A 263 1.05 3.55 27.23
CA GLY A 263 0.00 4.24 27.97
C GLY A 263 -0.51 5.53 27.33
N TYR A 264 -0.21 5.77 26.02
CA TYR A 264 -0.70 6.94 25.30
C TYR A 264 -1.76 6.55 24.26
N HIS A 265 -2.95 7.15 24.35
CA HIS A 265 -4.02 6.93 23.37
C HIS A 265 -3.93 7.94 22.21
N PRO A 266 -3.60 7.50 20.98
CA PRO A 266 -3.27 8.41 19.87
C PRO A 266 -4.54 8.91 19.15
N LEU A 267 -5.21 9.89 19.74
CA LEU A 267 -6.51 10.43 19.31
C LEU A 267 -6.55 10.86 17.84
N VAL A 268 -5.56 11.60 17.36
CA VAL A 268 -5.55 12.14 15.99
C VAL A 268 -5.44 11.03 14.95
N ILE A 269 -4.57 10.05 15.20
CA ILE A 269 -4.36 8.93 14.28
C ILE A 269 -5.63 8.07 14.19
N LEU A 270 -6.22 7.75 15.34
CA LEU A 270 -7.43 6.94 15.41
C LEU A 270 -8.64 7.67 14.79
N ALA A 271 -8.80 8.97 15.02
CA ALA A 271 -9.85 9.76 14.39
C ALA A 271 -9.72 9.77 12.87
N GLY A 272 -8.51 9.99 12.35
CA GLY A 272 -8.28 9.94 10.89
C GLY A 272 -8.58 8.56 10.30
N ARG A 273 -8.17 7.48 10.97
CA ARG A 273 -8.51 6.13 10.54
C ARG A 273 -10.02 5.89 10.53
N ALA A 274 -10.73 6.30 11.57
CA ALA A 274 -12.19 6.16 11.64
C ALA A 274 -12.91 6.89 10.50
N ILE A 275 -12.44 8.08 10.11
CA ILE A 275 -12.97 8.83 8.96
C ILE A 275 -12.72 8.05 7.67
N ASN A 276 -11.47 7.67 7.39
CA ASN A 276 -11.12 6.95 6.15
C ASN A 276 -11.84 5.60 6.06
N ASP A 277 -11.96 4.86 7.15
CA ASP A 277 -12.65 3.57 7.20
C ASP A 277 -14.18 3.71 7.01
N SER A 278 -14.76 4.88 7.27
CA SER A 278 -16.20 5.16 7.05
C SER A 278 -16.54 5.51 5.60
N MET A 279 -15.56 5.90 4.77
CA MET A 279 -15.81 6.40 3.41
C MET A 279 -16.41 5.36 2.46
N PRO A 280 -16.04 4.07 2.49
CA PRO A 280 -16.70 3.06 1.66
C PRO A 280 -18.20 2.99 1.92
N LYS A 281 -18.61 3.01 3.18
CA LYS A 281 -20.02 3.05 3.59
C LYS A 281 -20.71 4.30 3.05
N HIS A 282 -20.08 5.47 3.21
CA HIS A 282 -20.61 6.73 2.68
C HIS A 282 -20.83 6.67 1.16
N VAL A 283 -19.89 6.08 0.38
CA VAL A 283 -20.05 5.90 -1.07
C VAL A 283 -21.25 5.01 -1.40
N ALA A 284 -21.44 3.92 -0.67
CA ALA A 284 -22.64 3.07 -0.82
C ALA A 284 -23.92 3.83 -0.48
N GLU A 285 -23.93 4.61 0.60
CA GLU A 285 -25.07 5.47 0.99
C GLU A 285 -25.40 6.52 -0.07
N LEU A 286 -24.41 7.12 -0.72
CA LEU A 286 -24.63 8.05 -1.84
C LEU A 286 -25.37 7.36 -3.00
N ALA A 287 -25.01 6.13 -3.33
CA ALA A 287 -25.70 5.37 -4.38
C ALA A 287 -27.15 5.05 -3.98
N ILE A 288 -27.39 4.64 -2.73
CA ILE A 288 -28.74 4.36 -2.20
C ILE A 288 -29.60 5.64 -2.17
N LYS A 289 -29.05 6.77 -1.69
CA LYS A 289 -29.73 8.08 -1.71
C LYS A 289 -30.07 8.49 -3.15
N GLY A 290 -29.12 8.33 -4.09
CA GLY A 290 -29.35 8.62 -5.51
C GLY A 290 -30.47 7.78 -6.13
N LEU A 291 -30.49 6.47 -5.89
CA LEU A 291 -31.57 5.60 -6.35
C LEU A 291 -32.93 6.02 -5.78
N ASN A 292 -33.00 6.39 -4.51
CA ASN A 292 -34.22 6.87 -3.87
C ASN A 292 -34.67 8.23 -4.46
N GLU A 293 -33.75 9.17 -4.66
CA GLU A 293 -34.02 10.50 -5.19
C GLU A 293 -34.64 10.43 -6.59
N VAL A 294 -34.17 9.51 -7.42
CA VAL A 294 -34.72 9.30 -8.77
C VAL A 294 -35.95 8.37 -8.80
N GLY A 295 -36.48 8.01 -7.64
CA GLY A 295 -37.71 7.21 -7.51
C GLY A 295 -37.57 5.72 -7.81
N LYS A 296 -36.37 5.16 -7.70
CA LYS A 296 -36.14 3.72 -7.93
C LYS A 296 -36.35 2.91 -6.65
N VAL A 297 -36.84 1.66 -6.84
CA VAL A 297 -36.91 0.68 -5.76
C VAL A 297 -35.49 0.18 -5.46
N ILE A 298 -35.01 0.36 -4.24
CA ILE A 298 -33.63 0.00 -3.88
C ILE A 298 -33.42 -1.52 -3.94
N LYS A 299 -34.30 -2.29 -3.32
CA LYS A 299 -34.23 -3.74 -3.31
C LYS A 299 -34.32 -4.30 -4.74
N GLY A 300 -33.30 -5.05 -5.16
CA GLY A 300 -33.21 -5.62 -6.51
C GLY A 300 -32.75 -4.62 -7.58
N SER A 301 -32.43 -3.38 -7.22
CA SER A 301 -31.73 -2.48 -8.12
C SER A 301 -30.36 -3.04 -8.49
N LYS A 302 -29.95 -2.83 -9.73
CA LYS A 302 -28.64 -3.24 -10.25
C LYS A 302 -27.66 -2.10 -10.12
N VAL A 303 -26.55 -2.29 -9.41
CA VAL A 303 -25.49 -1.32 -9.27
C VAL A 303 -24.19 -1.89 -9.84
N LEU A 304 -23.58 -1.20 -10.78
CA LEU A 304 -22.27 -1.54 -11.34
C LEU A 304 -21.17 -0.74 -10.61
N ILE A 305 -20.21 -1.45 -10.05
CA ILE A 305 -18.98 -0.84 -9.52
C ILE A 305 -17.89 -0.96 -10.60
N MET A 306 -17.29 0.16 -10.97
CA MET A 306 -16.19 0.27 -11.93
C MET A 306 -14.90 0.57 -11.18
N GLY A 307 -13.92 -0.35 -11.31
CA GLY A 307 -12.65 -0.34 -10.57
C GLY A 307 -12.79 -1.00 -9.19
N LEU A 308 -12.07 -2.11 -8.99
CA LEU A 308 -12.06 -2.89 -7.76
C LEU A 308 -10.67 -2.99 -7.13
N THR A 309 -9.63 -2.52 -7.81
CA THR A 309 -8.29 -2.41 -7.25
C THR A 309 -8.23 -1.32 -6.16
N TYR A 310 -7.19 -1.32 -5.32
CA TYR A 310 -7.04 -0.24 -4.32
C TYR A 310 -6.47 1.06 -4.91
N LYS A 311 -5.86 0.99 -6.10
CA LYS A 311 -5.20 2.12 -6.78
C LYS A 311 -5.41 2.05 -8.29
N GLU A 312 -5.43 3.23 -8.92
CA GLU A 312 -5.56 3.39 -10.37
C GLU A 312 -4.40 2.69 -11.11
N ASP A 313 -4.74 1.95 -12.17
CA ASP A 313 -3.82 1.30 -13.11
C ASP A 313 -2.83 0.28 -12.48
N VAL A 314 -3.17 -0.24 -11.30
CA VAL A 314 -2.40 -1.29 -10.61
C VAL A 314 -3.30 -2.50 -10.35
N PRO A 315 -2.96 -3.72 -10.82
CA PRO A 315 -3.78 -4.93 -10.62
C PRO A 315 -3.60 -5.52 -9.21
N ASP A 316 -3.88 -4.71 -8.18
CA ASP A 316 -3.74 -5.11 -6.78
C ASP A 316 -5.02 -4.81 -6.01
N THR A 317 -5.56 -5.84 -5.35
CA THR A 317 -6.83 -5.79 -4.62
C THR A 317 -6.67 -5.86 -3.11
N ARG A 318 -5.43 -5.87 -2.60
CA ARG A 318 -5.18 -5.99 -1.16
C ARG A 318 -5.75 -4.79 -0.40
N GLU A 319 -6.50 -5.07 0.67
CA GLU A 319 -7.20 -4.05 1.46
C GLU A 319 -7.97 -3.04 0.58
N SER A 320 -8.57 -3.51 -0.53
CA SER A 320 -9.39 -2.63 -1.36
C SER A 320 -10.67 -2.24 -0.62
N PRO A 321 -10.94 -0.95 -0.43
CA PRO A 321 -12.14 -0.46 0.24
C PRO A 321 -13.43 -0.78 -0.53
N VAL A 322 -13.33 -1.22 -1.77
CA VAL A 322 -14.48 -1.60 -2.62
C VAL A 322 -15.19 -2.84 -2.06
N GLU A 323 -14.48 -3.72 -1.36
CA GLU A 323 -15.11 -4.86 -0.68
C GLU A 323 -16.19 -4.41 0.31
N GLU A 324 -15.90 -3.35 1.06
CA GLU A 324 -16.84 -2.74 1.99
C GLU A 324 -18.04 -2.12 1.27
N ILE A 325 -17.82 -1.42 0.14
CA ILE A 325 -18.92 -0.86 -0.69
C ILE A 325 -19.85 -1.97 -1.15
N VAL A 326 -19.30 -3.10 -1.62
CA VAL A 326 -20.10 -4.25 -2.06
C VAL A 326 -20.91 -4.82 -0.90
N ARG A 327 -20.29 -4.95 0.29
CA ARG A 327 -20.96 -5.47 1.48
C ARG A 327 -22.12 -4.58 1.90
N GLU A 328 -21.91 -3.27 2.01
CA GLU A 328 -22.94 -2.30 2.37
C GLU A 328 -24.12 -2.31 1.39
N LEU A 329 -23.85 -2.28 0.07
CA LEU A 329 -24.92 -2.35 -0.94
C LEU A 329 -25.76 -3.63 -0.83
N LYS A 330 -25.12 -4.76 -0.51
CA LYS A 330 -25.82 -6.05 -0.34
C LYS A 330 -26.72 -6.07 0.89
N GLU A 331 -26.43 -5.32 1.93
CA GLU A 331 -27.33 -5.17 3.09
C GLU A 331 -28.68 -4.59 2.66
N PHE A 332 -28.70 -3.68 1.69
CA PHE A 332 -29.91 -3.12 1.08
C PHE A 332 -30.56 -4.03 0.02
N LYS A 333 -30.03 -5.26 -0.16
CA LYS A 333 -30.50 -6.21 -1.17
C LYS A 333 -30.39 -5.69 -2.61
N VAL A 334 -29.33 -4.96 -2.89
CA VAL A 334 -28.95 -4.50 -4.23
C VAL A 334 -28.22 -5.64 -4.95
N ASP A 335 -28.44 -5.79 -6.25
CA ASP A 335 -27.70 -6.70 -7.12
C ASP A 335 -26.42 -6.00 -7.59
N VAL A 336 -25.29 -6.37 -7.01
CA VAL A 336 -24.01 -5.72 -7.28
C VAL A 336 -23.28 -6.42 -8.42
N TYR A 337 -22.87 -5.63 -9.43
CA TYR A 337 -22.02 -6.02 -10.55
C TYR A 337 -20.66 -5.35 -10.41
N GLY A 338 -19.60 -6.00 -10.90
CA GLY A 338 -18.24 -5.47 -10.89
C GLY A 338 -17.59 -5.52 -12.28
N PHE A 339 -16.88 -4.46 -12.61
CA PHE A 339 -16.02 -4.41 -13.78
C PHE A 339 -14.68 -3.75 -13.43
N ASP A 340 -13.60 -4.43 -13.74
CA ASP A 340 -12.25 -3.89 -13.64
C ASP A 340 -11.42 -4.37 -14.84
N PRO A 341 -10.76 -3.46 -15.60
CA PRO A 341 -10.02 -3.86 -16.79
C PRO A 341 -8.74 -4.65 -16.50
N LEU A 342 -8.31 -4.66 -15.23
CA LEU A 342 -7.04 -5.27 -14.79
C LEU A 342 -7.25 -6.59 -14.03
N LEU A 343 -8.49 -6.93 -13.70
CA LEU A 343 -8.79 -8.08 -12.86
C LEU A 343 -9.56 -9.16 -13.63
N PRO A 344 -9.22 -10.43 -13.44
CA PRO A 344 -10.01 -11.54 -13.96
C PRO A 344 -11.34 -11.71 -13.19
N ASP A 345 -12.32 -12.34 -13.82
CA ASP A 345 -13.69 -12.50 -13.29
C ASP A 345 -13.73 -13.20 -11.92
N ASP A 346 -12.87 -14.19 -11.70
CA ASP A 346 -12.81 -14.94 -10.44
C ASP A 346 -12.35 -14.06 -9.27
N VAL A 347 -11.49 -13.07 -9.53
CA VAL A 347 -11.05 -12.09 -8.53
C VAL A 347 -12.20 -11.13 -8.21
N ILE A 348 -12.91 -10.62 -9.22
CA ILE A 348 -14.08 -9.76 -9.02
C ILE A 348 -15.16 -10.48 -8.20
N ALA A 349 -15.39 -11.77 -8.50
CA ALA A 349 -16.38 -12.60 -7.76
C ALA A 349 -16.03 -12.74 -6.27
N ARG A 350 -14.75 -12.72 -5.88
CA ARG A 350 -14.31 -12.77 -4.46
C ARG A 350 -14.77 -11.57 -3.65
N PHE A 351 -14.94 -10.39 -4.27
CA PHE A 351 -15.57 -9.23 -3.64
C PHE A 351 -17.06 -9.44 -3.36
N GLY A 352 -17.64 -10.51 -3.90
CA GLY A 352 -19.06 -10.77 -3.83
C GLY A 352 -19.88 -10.01 -4.89
N ALA A 353 -19.25 -9.34 -5.85
CA ALA A 353 -19.90 -8.73 -7.00
C ALA A 353 -20.04 -9.76 -8.15
N ASN A 354 -21.09 -9.62 -8.96
CA ASN A 354 -21.25 -10.39 -10.19
C ASN A 354 -20.31 -9.82 -11.27
N PRO A 355 -19.32 -10.55 -11.76
CA PRO A 355 -18.40 -10.03 -12.75
C PRO A 355 -19.13 -9.83 -14.10
N ILE A 356 -18.76 -8.76 -14.80
CA ILE A 356 -19.18 -8.53 -16.18
C ILE A 356 -17.95 -8.44 -17.08
N PRO A 357 -17.87 -9.23 -18.16
CA PRO A 357 -16.68 -9.26 -19.02
C PRO A 357 -16.61 -8.05 -19.95
N ARG A 358 -17.69 -7.32 -20.12
CA ARG A 358 -17.81 -6.15 -21.01
C ARG A 358 -18.78 -5.13 -20.44
N LEU A 359 -18.56 -3.85 -20.77
CA LEU A 359 -19.45 -2.73 -20.44
C LEU A 359 -20.62 -2.64 -21.44
N ASP A 360 -21.46 -3.67 -21.48
CA ASP A 360 -22.67 -3.78 -22.32
C ASP A 360 -23.96 -4.05 -21.52
N VAL A 361 -23.91 -3.80 -20.23
CA VAL A 361 -25.02 -4.01 -19.29
C VAL A 361 -25.93 -2.80 -19.16
N LYS A 362 -27.16 -3.01 -18.65
CA LYS A 362 -28.08 -1.95 -18.23
C LYS A 362 -28.36 -2.07 -16.75
N VAL A 363 -27.80 -1.12 -16.00
CA VAL A 363 -27.90 -1.05 -14.55
C VAL A 363 -28.70 0.18 -14.09
N ASP A 364 -29.03 0.24 -12.81
CA ASP A 364 -29.79 1.34 -12.24
C ASP A 364 -28.88 2.47 -11.74
N ALA A 365 -27.67 2.12 -11.28
CA ALA A 365 -26.62 3.07 -10.90
C ALA A 365 -25.24 2.54 -11.28
N VAL A 366 -24.30 3.47 -11.43
CA VAL A 366 -22.87 3.21 -11.61
C VAL A 366 -22.11 3.90 -10.48
N ILE A 367 -21.15 3.20 -9.89
CA ILE A 367 -20.17 3.74 -8.95
C ILE A 367 -18.80 3.64 -9.62
N ILE A 368 -18.12 4.77 -9.88
CA ILE A 368 -16.72 4.79 -10.29
C ILE A 368 -15.89 4.85 -9.00
N ALA A 369 -15.47 3.69 -8.51
CA ALA A 369 -14.73 3.59 -7.25
C ALA A 369 -13.24 3.86 -7.45
N VAL A 370 -12.66 3.42 -8.59
CA VAL A 370 -11.26 3.65 -8.97
C VAL A 370 -11.20 4.26 -10.37
N ALA A 371 -10.48 5.35 -10.52
CA ALA A 371 -10.42 6.11 -11.76
C ALA A 371 -9.28 5.65 -12.68
N HIS A 372 -9.35 4.40 -13.16
CA HIS A 372 -8.39 3.89 -14.15
C HIS A 372 -8.30 4.79 -15.38
N SER A 373 -7.14 4.86 -16.01
CA SER A 373 -6.90 5.63 -17.23
C SER A 373 -7.91 5.30 -18.33
N GLN A 374 -8.32 4.03 -18.44
CA GLN A 374 -9.35 3.58 -19.36
C GLN A 374 -10.72 4.24 -19.09
N PHE A 375 -11.09 4.46 -17.84
CA PHE A 375 -12.35 5.12 -17.48
C PHE A 375 -12.29 6.63 -17.68
N ARG A 376 -11.15 7.25 -17.39
CA ARG A 376 -10.93 8.69 -17.65
C ARG A 376 -11.07 9.05 -19.12
N ALA A 377 -10.74 8.12 -20.02
CA ALA A 377 -10.89 8.30 -21.47
C ALA A 377 -12.33 8.10 -21.98
N MET A 378 -13.27 7.68 -21.11
CA MET A 378 -14.65 7.44 -21.50
C MET A 378 -15.46 8.74 -21.48
N PRO A 379 -16.20 9.08 -22.58
CA PRO A 379 -17.12 10.20 -22.59
C PRO A 379 -18.34 9.93 -21.69
N VAL A 380 -19.00 10.98 -21.20
CA VAL A 380 -20.14 10.88 -20.27
C VAL A 380 -21.31 10.08 -20.86
N GLU A 381 -21.52 10.15 -22.18
CA GLU A 381 -22.56 9.41 -22.92
C GLU A 381 -22.37 7.90 -22.79
N LYS A 382 -21.13 7.45 -22.66
CA LYS A 382 -20.84 6.02 -22.48
C LYS A 382 -21.26 5.54 -21.09
N PHE A 383 -21.02 6.33 -20.04
CA PHE A 383 -21.58 6.04 -18.71
C PHE A 383 -23.10 6.09 -18.72
N ARG A 384 -23.70 7.12 -19.36
CA ARG A 384 -25.15 7.19 -19.54
C ARG A 384 -25.70 5.96 -20.25
N GLY A 385 -24.97 5.47 -21.24
CA GLY A 385 -25.32 4.28 -22.01
C GLY A 385 -25.36 2.99 -21.21
N LEU A 386 -24.65 2.89 -20.09
CA LEU A 386 -24.67 1.75 -19.18
C LEU A 386 -25.90 1.71 -18.26
N MET A 387 -26.62 2.83 -18.14
CA MET A 387 -27.70 2.98 -17.19
C MET A 387 -29.08 2.98 -17.89
N LYS A 388 -30.06 2.51 -17.14
CA LYS A 388 -31.48 2.60 -17.50
C LYS A 388 -31.98 4.05 -17.40
N ASP A 389 -33.30 4.25 -17.54
CA ASP A 389 -33.92 5.54 -17.28
C ASP A 389 -33.68 5.99 -15.82
N HIS A 390 -33.66 7.30 -15.61
CA HIS A 390 -33.28 7.91 -14.32
C HIS A 390 -31.91 7.41 -13.81
N PRO A 391 -30.83 7.66 -14.58
CA PRO A 391 -29.48 7.18 -14.30
C PRO A 391 -28.88 7.83 -13.06
N VAL A 392 -28.15 7.04 -12.28
CA VAL A 392 -27.40 7.50 -11.07
C VAL A 392 -25.93 7.19 -11.25
N LEU A 393 -25.08 8.20 -11.13
CA LEU A 393 -23.63 8.08 -11.20
C LEU A 393 -22.98 8.61 -9.93
N ILE A 394 -22.26 7.76 -9.23
CA ILE A 394 -21.42 8.14 -8.08
C ILE A 394 -19.96 8.05 -8.53
N ASP A 395 -19.26 9.17 -8.46
CA ASP A 395 -17.89 9.31 -8.93
C ASP A 395 -16.96 9.67 -7.76
N VAL A 396 -16.28 8.67 -7.22
CA VAL A 396 -15.45 8.83 -6.03
C VAL A 396 -14.32 9.84 -6.24
N ARG A 397 -13.79 9.91 -7.46
CA ARG A 397 -12.61 10.76 -7.77
C ARG A 397 -12.97 12.06 -8.51
N GLY A 398 -14.23 12.27 -8.86
CA GLY A 398 -14.68 13.45 -9.59
C GLY A 398 -14.05 13.57 -10.98
N MET A 399 -13.91 12.43 -11.69
CA MET A 399 -13.30 12.40 -13.03
C MET A 399 -14.25 12.85 -14.15
N VAL A 400 -15.57 12.83 -13.89
CA VAL A 400 -16.62 13.27 -14.83
C VAL A 400 -17.00 14.71 -14.50
N ASP A 401 -17.16 15.53 -15.56
CA ASP A 401 -17.67 16.88 -15.37
C ASP A 401 -19.15 16.87 -14.97
N GLY A 402 -19.48 17.54 -13.86
CA GLY A 402 -20.84 17.55 -13.31
C GLY A 402 -21.86 18.24 -14.20
N ALA A 403 -21.45 19.27 -14.97
CA ALA A 403 -22.33 19.96 -15.90
C ALA A 403 -22.66 19.07 -17.10
N ASP A 404 -21.71 18.31 -17.61
CA ASP A 404 -21.92 17.37 -18.70
C ASP A 404 -22.76 16.16 -18.24
N ALA A 405 -22.54 15.66 -17.01
CA ALA A 405 -23.42 14.66 -16.41
C ALA A 405 -24.87 15.15 -16.30
N GLY A 406 -25.06 16.39 -15.87
CA GLY A 406 -26.39 17.04 -15.80
C GLY A 406 -27.05 17.18 -17.17
N LYS A 407 -26.33 17.62 -18.23
CA LYS A 407 -26.83 17.68 -19.62
C LYS A 407 -27.23 16.30 -20.14
N ALA A 408 -26.52 15.23 -19.72
CA ALA A 408 -26.85 13.85 -20.06
C ALA A 408 -28.04 13.29 -19.25
N GLY A 409 -28.66 14.08 -18.36
CA GLY A 409 -29.78 13.68 -17.52
C GLY A 409 -29.40 12.71 -16.41
N ILE A 410 -28.16 12.73 -15.93
CA ILE A 410 -27.63 11.84 -14.91
C ILE A 410 -27.74 12.53 -13.54
N TYR A 411 -28.33 11.83 -12.56
CA TYR A 411 -28.14 12.19 -11.15
C TYR A 411 -26.69 11.91 -10.78
N TYR A 412 -25.90 12.95 -10.58
CA TYR A 412 -24.47 12.86 -10.38
C TYR A 412 -24.09 13.29 -8.96
N ARG A 413 -23.24 12.50 -8.31
CA ARG A 413 -22.58 12.83 -7.03
C ARG A 413 -21.12 12.44 -7.08
N LYS A 414 -20.28 13.22 -6.39
CA LYS A 414 -18.85 12.96 -6.15
C LYS A 414 -18.49 13.23 -4.68
N LEU A 415 -17.29 12.80 -4.22
CA LEU A 415 -16.76 13.16 -2.92
C LEU A 415 -16.22 14.60 -2.90
#